data_69f7f9c4fa926788eecbe51347c31a52
#
_entry.id   69f7f9c4fa926788eecbe51347c31a52
#
_cell.length_a   1.000
_cell.length_b   1.000
_cell.length_c   1.000
_cell.angle_alpha   90.00
_cell.angle_beta   90.00
_cell.angle_gamma   90.00
#
_symmetry.space_group_name_H-M   'P 1'
#
loop_
_entity.id
_entity.type
_entity.pdbx_description
1 polymer ?
#
loop_
_entity_poly.entity_id
_entity_poly.type
_entity_poly.pdbx_seq_one_letter_code
_entity_poly.pdbx_strand_id
1 'polypeptide(L)'
;MKASKKVTVQDIKKATEDWSIEITPVAATKIENFADYLPLNTTVNVTCLPGSDPIETIQTAEQLNNDGMNAVPHLAARSLVDQLELDNLLKELVSRASVNEVLIIGGGGKKQIGEFSDSISVLRTGLLQKHGITKVGVAGHPEGSTDISDERLKTALLEKNELAKTEGLNMYIETQFCFDSEIVLNW
;
A
#
# COMPACT_ATOMS: atom_id res chain seq x y z
N MET A 1 8.78 29.84 24.30
CA MET A 1 8.21 28.51 24.59
C MET A 1 6.76 28.53 24.14
N LYS A 2 6.40 27.80 23.07
CA LYS A 2 4.98 27.57 22.72
C LYS A 2 4.41 26.61 23.78
N ALA A 3 3.34 27.03 24.47
CA ALA A 3 2.64 26.15 25.40
C ALA A 3 2.20 24.90 24.64
N SER A 4 2.60 23.71 25.08
CA SER A 4 2.12 22.46 24.50
C SER A 4 0.59 22.39 24.67
N LYS A 5 -0.14 22.38 23.57
CA LYS A 5 -1.60 22.21 23.59
C LYS A 5 -1.90 20.86 24.27
N LYS A 6 -2.69 20.86 25.32
CA LYS A 6 -3.08 19.61 26.00
C LYS A 6 -3.93 18.81 25.02
N VAL A 7 -3.49 17.59 24.70
CA VAL A 7 -4.25 16.66 23.84
C VAL A 7 -5.53 16.25 24.54
N THR A 8 -6.65 16.34 23.87
CA THR A 8 -7.98 15.94 24.37
C THR A 8 -8.37 14.56 23.84
N VAL A 9 -9.36 13.91 24.47
CA VAL A 9 -9.95 12.67 23.98
C VAL A 9 -10.52 12.85 22.57
N GLN A 10 -11.04 14.06 22.25
CA GLN A 10 -11.55 14.37 20.92
C GLN A 10 -10.44 14.39 19.88
N ASP A 11 -9.27 14.96 20.21
CA ASP A 11 -8.10 14.97 19.32
C ASP A 11 -7.64 13.54 19.04
N ILE A 12 -7.64 12.64 20.05
CA ILE A 12 -7.29 11.23 19.89
C ILE A 12 -8.31 10.52 18.99
N LYS A 13 -9.60 10.69 19.24
CA LYS A 13 -10.65 10.08 18.40
C LYS A 13 -10.51 10.51 16.94
N LYS A 14 -10.28 11.79 16.68
CA LYS A 14 -10.09 12.32 15.34
C LYS A 14 -8.83 11.76 14.67
N ALA A 15 -7.75 11.59 15.42
CA ALA A 15 -6.50 11.03 14.90
C ALA A 15 -6.57 9.53 14.60
N THR A 16 -7.57 8.83 15.15
CA THR A 16 -7.82 7.40 14.93
C THR A 16 -9.08 7.14 14.09
N GLU A 17 -9.62 8.17 13.43
CA GLU A 17 -10.63 7.99 12.38
C GLU A 17 -9.96 7.37 11.15
N ASP A 18 -10.68 6.51 10.44
CA ASP A 18 -10.24 5.87 9.19
C ASP A 18 -8.89 5.11 9.29
N TRP A 19 -8.61 4.54 10.47
CA TRP A 19 -7.42 3.72 10.65
C TRP A 19 -7.44 2.48 9.74
N SER A 20 -6.28 2.00 9.37
CA SER A 20 -6.09 0.74 8.65
C SER A 20 -5.28 -0.26 9.48
N ILE A 21 -5.36 -1.53 9.09
CA ILE A 21 -4.55 -2.61 9.67
C ILE A 21 -3.92 -3.41 8.55
N GLU A 22 -2.84 -4.09 8.84
CA GLU A 22 -2.13 -4.93 7.89
C GLU A 22 -2.24 -6.41 8.27
N ILE A 23 -2.37 -7.28 7.25
CA ILE A 23 -2.37 -8.73 7.42
C ILE A 23 -1.53 -9.40 6.34
N THR A 24 -0.86 -10.49 6.70
CA THR A 24 -0.23 -11.38 5.72
C THR A 24 -1.24 -12.40 5.21
N PRO A 25 -1.15 -12.90 3.96
CA PRO A 25 -2.01 -13.97 3.45
C PRO A 25 -2.03 -15.20 4.36
N VAL A 26 -0.87 -15.60 4.88
CA VAL A 26 -0.76 -16.74 5.82
C VAL A 26 -1.52 -16.49 7.13
N ALA A 27 -1.51 -15.27 7.65
CA ALA A 27 -2.28 -14.94 8.86
C ALA A 27 -3.79 -14.92 8.57
N ALA A 28 -4.19 -14.45 7.40
CA ALA A 28 -5.58 -14.38 6.97
C ALA A 28 -6.26 -15.77 6.94
N THR A 29 -5.53 -16.83 6.59
CA THR A 29 -6.09 -18.21 6.58
C THR A 29 -6.55 -18.70 7.96
N LYS A 30 -6.19 -18.01 9.04
CA LYS A 30 -6.58 -18.34 10.42
C LYS A 30 -7.82 -17.58 10.87
N ILE A 31 -8.33 -16.68 10.06
CA ILE A 31 -9.51 -15.87 10.35
C ILE A 31 -10.68 -16.44 9.54
N GLU A 32 -11.72 -16.89 10.22
CA GLU A 32 -12.92 -17.42 9.56
C GLU A 32 -13.78 -16.29 8.98
N ASN A 33 -13.94 -15.18 9.73
CA ASN A 33 -14.71 -14.01 9.29
C ASN A 33 -14.11 -12.75 9.91
N PHE A 34 -13.67 -11.83 9.10
CA PHE A 34 -13.07 -10.57 9.56
C PHE A 34 -14.07 -9.65 10.26
N ALA A 35 -15.36 -9.73 9.93
CA ALA A 35 -16.40 -8.93 10.57
C ALA A 35 -16.60 -9.27 12.05
N ASP A 36 -16.09 -10.40 12.54
CA ASP A 36 -16.12 -10.75 13.98
C ASP A 36 -15.10 -9.93 14.79
N TYR A 37 -14.11 -9.33 14.14
CA TYR A 37 -12.98 -8.63 14.78
C TYR A 37 -12.88 -7.17 14.39
N LEU A 38 -13.35 -6.79 13.19
CA LEU A 38 -13.18 -5.47 12.61
C LEU A 38 -14.54 -4.85 12.26
N PRO A 39 -14.70 -3.52 12.45
CA PRO A 39 -15.85 -2.81 11.91
C PRO A 39 -15.95 -2.99 10.37
N LEU A 40 -17.17 -3.03 9.85
CA LEU A 40 -17.39 -3.03 8.41
C LEU A 40 -16.70 -1.82 7.75
N ASN A 41 -16.24 -1.99 6.53
CA ASN A 41 -15.48 -1.01 5.75
C ASN A 41 -14.10 -0.65 6.33
N THR A 42 -13.58 -1.41 7.31
CA THR A 42 -12.19 -1.23 7.74
C THR A 42 -11.25 -1.49 6.57
N THR A 43 -10.28 -0.60 6.37
CA THR A 43 -9.21 -0.78 5.37
C THR A 43 -8.19 -1.78 5.90
N VAL A 44 -7.95 -2.85 5.12
CA VAL A 44 -7.00 -3.89 5.47
C VAL A 44 -5.95 -4.03 4.35
N ASN A 45 -4.72 -3.66 4.69
CA ASN A 45 -3.55 -3.83 3.83
C ASN A 45 -3.16 -5.31 3.76
N VAL A 46 -3.01 -5.86 2.55
CA VAL A 46 -2.58 -7.25 2.34
C VAL A 46 -1.11 -7.25 1.92
N THR A 47 -0.25 -7.70 2.82
CA THR A 47 1.21 -7.69 2.63
C THR A 47 1.63 -8.60 1.49
N CYS A 48 2.53 -8.11 0.64
CA CYS A 48 3.26 -8.91 -0.34
C CYS A 48 4.65 -9.25 0.20
N LEU A 49 4.87 -10.49 0.58
CA LEU A 49 6.18 -10.96 1.04
C LEU A 49 7.02 -11.48 -0.15
N PRO A 50 8.36 -11.36 -0.09
CA PRO A 50 9.22 -11.91 -1.14
C PRO A 50 8.98 -13.42 -1.33
N GLY A 51 8.67 -13.82 -2.56
CA GLY A 51 8.40 -15.22 -2.91
C GLY A 51 6.98 -15.72 -2.63
N SER A 52 6.05 -14.85 -2.19
CA SER A 52 4.63 -15.20 -2.08
C SER A 52 4.02 -15.44 -3.47
N ASP A 53 3.10 -16.39 -3.55
CA ASP A 53 2.28 -16.58 -4.73
C ASP A 53 1.23 -15.45 -4.83
N PRO A 54 1.12 -14.74 -5.96
CA PRO A 54 0.09 -13.72 -6.15
C PRO A 54 -1.34 -14.21 -5.89
N ILE A 55 -1.61 -15.51 -6.09
CA ILE A 55 -2.92 -16.10 -5.82
C ILE A 55 -3.32 -15.98 -4.34
N GLU A 56 -2.37 -16.05 -3.40
CA GLU A 56 -2.64 -15.91 -1.98
C GLU A 56 -3.13 -14.49 -1.64
N THR A 57 -2.55 -13.47 -2.29
CA THR A 57 -2.99 -12.08 -2.16
C THR A 57 -4.40 -11.89 -2.72
N ILE A 58 -4.70 -12.46 -3.89
CA ILE A 58 -6.04 -12.41 -4.49
C ILE A 58 -7.08 -13.06 -3.58
N GLN A 59 -6.81 -14.27 -3.09
CA GLN A 59 -7.73 -14.99 -2.19
C GLN A 59 -7.98 -14.24 -0.89
N THR A 60 -6.93 -13.62 -0.32
CA THR A 60 -7.06 -12.82 0.90
C THR A 60 -7.90 -11.57 0.64
N ALA A 61 -7.68 -10.88 -0.47
CA ALA A 61 -8.47 -9.71 -0.84
C ALA A 61 -9.94 -10.08 -1.11
N GLU A 62 -10.19 -11.22 -1.74
CA GLU A 62 -11.54 -11.75 -1.97
C GLU A 62 -12.26 -12.08 -0.64
N GLN A 63 -11.57 -12.73 0.30
CA GLN A 63 -12.12 -13.00 1.62
C GLN A 63 -12.45 -11.70 2.36
N LEU A 64 -11.53 -10.75 2.39
CA LEU A 64 -11.75 -9.43 3.02
C LEU A 64 -12.96 -8.72 2.43
N ASN A 65 -13.10 -8.69 1.11
CA ASN A 65 -14.24 -8.07 0.44
C ASN A 65 -15.55 -8.78 0.79
N ASN A 66 -15.57 -10.12 0.81
CA ASN A 66 -16.75 -10.90 1.18
C ASN A 66 -17.17 -10.67 2.64
N ASP A 67 -16.22 -10.41 3.54
CA ASP A 67 -16.43 -10.13 4.94
C ASP A 67 -16.73 -8.63 5.20
N GLY A 68 -16.86 -7.82 4.15
CA GLY A 68 -17.24 -6.41 4.23
C GLY A 68 -16.10 -5.45 4.57
N MET A 69 -14.85 -5.84 4.33
CA MET A 69 -13.65 -5.02 4.51
C MET A 69 -13.21 -4.39 3.17
N ASN A 70 -12.43 -3.32 3.25
CA ASN A 70 -11.77 -2.71 2.08
C ASN A 70 -10.35 -3.28 1.96
N ALA A 71 -10.12 -4.18 1.02
CA ALA A 71 -8.80 -4.76 0.80
C ALA A 71 -7.90 -3.80 0.02
N VAL A 72 -6.67 -3.59 0.52
CA VAL A 72 -5.59 -2.84 -0.16
C VAL A 72 -4.39 -3.76 -0.37
N PRO A 73 -4.31 -4.46 -1.51
CA PRO A 73 -3.18 -5.33 -1.81
C PRO A 73 -1.89 -4.54 -2.01
N HIS A 74 -0.78 -5.04 -1.44
CA HIS A 74 0.56 -4.55 -1.73
C HIS A 74 1.07 -5.14 -3.04
N LEU A 75 1.53 -4.30 -3.94
CA LEU A 75 2.20 -4.68 -5.18
C LEU A 75 3.70 -4.40 -5.05
N ALA A 76 4.49 -5.46 -4.90
CA ALA A 76 5.94 -5.36 -4.81
C ALA A 76 6.54 -5.39 -6.22
N ALA A 77 6.91 -4.22 -6.77
CA ALA A 77 7.40 -4.06 -8.13
C ALA A 77 8.50 -5.09 -8.50
N ARG A 78 9.51 -5.23 -7.65
CA ARG A 78 10.65 -6.13 -7.91
C ARG A 78 10.32 -7.62 -7.85
N SER A 79 9.11 -7.98 -7.43
CA SER A 79 8.60 -9.36 -7.42
C SER A 79 7.77 -9.70 -8.64
N LEU A 80 7.36 -8.72 -9.44
CA LEU A 80 6.61 -8.90 -10.68
C LEU A 80 7.56 -9.23 -11.85
N VAL A 81 7.15 -10.18 -12.69
CA VAL A 81 7.94 -10.63 -13.84
C VAL A 81 7.85 -9.62 -14.98
N ASP A 82 6.64 -9.29 -15.41
CA ASP A 82 6.39 -8.41 -16.55
C ASP A 82 5.02 -7.71 -16.47
N GLN A 83 4.70 -6.90 -17.48
CA GLN A 83 3.41 -6.20 -17.57
C GLN A 83 2.24 -7.15 -17.73
N LEU A 84 2.42 -8.33 -18.33
CA LEU A 84 1.34 -9.30 -18.49
C LEU A 84 0.94 -9.90 -17.16
N GLU A 85 1.90 -10.25 -16.31
CA GLU A 85 1.62 -10.71 -14.93
C GLU A 85 0.90 -9.63 -14.13
N LEU A 86 1.38 -8.38 -14.19
CA LEU A 86 0.73 -7.25 -13.54
C LEU A 86 -0.71 -7.04 -14.05
N ASP A 87 -0.93 -7.07 -15.35
CA ASP A 87 -2.26 -6.92 -15.97
C ASP A 87 -3.24 -8.00 -15.48
N ASN A 88 -2.78 -9.25 -15.46
CA ASN A 88 -3.57 -10.39 -14.96
C ASN A 88 -3.87 -10.26 -13.47
N LEU A 89 -2.87 -9.89 -12.66
CA LEU A 89 -3.05 -9.70 -11.21
C LEU A 89 -4.09 -8.60 -10.91
N LEU A 90 -3.99 -7.46 -11.56
CA LEU A 90 -4.94 -6.34 -11.38
C LEU A 90 -6.35 -6.75 -11.83
N LYS A 91 -6.47 -7.45 -12.95
CA LYS A 91 -7.75 -7.98 -13.43
C LYS A 91 -8.41 -8.88 -12.39
N GLU A 92 -7.67 -9.84 -11.83
CA GLU A 92 -8.20 -10.78 -10.82
C GLU A 92 -8.58 -10.04 -9.52
N LEU A 93 -7.75 -9.11 -9.03
CA LEU A 93 -8.03 -8.31 -7.84
C LEU A 93 -9.31 -7.47 -8.00
N VAL A 94 -9.50 -6.84 -9.15
CA VAL A 94 -10.71 -6.04 -9.41
C VAL A 94 -11.94 -6.93 -9.58
N SER A 95 -11.84 -8.01 -10.38
CA SER A 95 -13.01 -8.83 -10.71
C SER A 95 -13.50 -9.69 -9.55
N ARG A 96 -12.59 -10.19 -8.70
CA ARG A 96 -12.93 -11.10 -7.58
C ARG A 96 -13.12 -10.40 -6.26
N ALA A 97 -12.32 -9.35 -6.00
CA ALA A 97 -12.28 -8.68 -4.70
C ALA A 97 -12.72 -7.21 -4.75
N SER A 98 -13.23 -6.73 -5.90
CA SER A 98 -13.66 -5.33 -6.07
C SER A 98 -12.61 -4.30 -5.64
N VAL A 99 -11.31 -4.65 -5.76
CA VAL A 99 -10.20 -3.80 -5.38
C VAL A 99 -10.20 -2.52 -6.22
N ASN A 100 -10.20 -1.37 -5.56
CA ASN A 100 -10.13 -0.04 -6.19
C ASN A 100 -8.93 0.78 -5.69
N GLU A 101 -8.16 0.21 -4.78
CA GLU A 101 -7.00 0.81 -4.13
C GLU A 101 -5.88 -0.22 -3.98
N VAL A 102 -4.64 0.19 -4.20
CA VAL A 102 -3.45 -0.64 -4.02
C VAL A 102 -2.32 0.15 -3.38
N LEU A 103 -1.42 -0.52 -2.66
CA LEU A 103 -0.17 0.05 -2.19
C LEU A 103 0.98 -0.48 -3.05
N ILE A 104 1.72 0.42 -3.73
CA ILE A 104 2.83 0.03 -4.59
C ILE A 104 4.16 0.32 -3.88
N ILE A 105 4.90 -0.75 -3.62
CA ILE A 105 6.21 -0.71 -2.98
C ILE A 105 7.30 -1.20 -3.94
N GLY A 106 8.55 -0.86 -3.67
CA GLY A 106 9.69 -1.40 -4.43
C GLY A 106 9.85 -2.91 -4.21
N GLY A 107 9.59 -3.36 -3.00
CA GLY A 107 9.78 -4.74 -2.55
C GLY A 107 11.14 -4.99 -1.90
N GLY A 108 11.14 -5.76 -0.78
CA GLY A 108 12.33 -6.03 0.06
C GLY A 108 13.27 -7.12 -0.47
N GLY A 109 12.99 -7.73 -1.62
CA GLY A 109 13.82 -8.78 -2.20
C GLY A 109 15.22 -8.28 -2.60
N LYS A 110 16.29 -9.04 -2.28
CA LYS A 110 17.66 -8.71 -2.70
C LYS A 110 17.84 -8.72 -4.21
N LYS A 111 17.02 -9.49 -4.93
CA LYS A 111 17.09 -9.65 -6.39
C LYS A 111 15.77 -9.22 -7.03
N GLN A 112 15.86 -8.39 -8.06
CA GLN A 112 14.75 -8.11 -8.96
C GLN A 112 14.45 -9.37 -9.80
N ILE A 113 13.16 -9.75 -9.87
CA ILE A 113 12.74 -10.97 -10.57
C ILE A 113 12.54 -10.70 -12.07
N GLY A 114 11.83 -9.63 -12.40
CA GLY A 114 11.47 -9.29 -13.76
C GLY A 114 11.88 -7.89 -14.20
N GLU A 115 11.03 -7.23 -14.97
CA GLU A 115 11.35 -5.95 -15.61
C GLU A 115 11.21 -4.72 -14.71
N PHE A 116 10.45 -4.81 -13.60
CA PHE A 116 10.19 -3.67 -12.73
C PHE A 116 11.28 -3.49 -11.68
N SER A 117 12.02 -2.39 -11.75
CA SER A 117 13.10 -2.08 -10.80
C SER A 117 12.62 -1.40 -9.52
N ASP A 118 11.48 -0.70 -9.60
CA ASP A 118 10.94 0.17 -8.55
C ASP A 118 9.43 0.41 -8.74
N SER A 119 8.81 1.05 -7.75
CA SER A 119 7.36 1.32 -7.77
C SER A 119 6.93 2.30 -8.87
N ILE A 120 7.82 3.19 -9.34
CA ILE A 120 7.47 4.15 -10.38
C ILE A 120 7.37 3.48 -11.76
N SER A 121 8.13 2.41 -11.99
CA SER A 121 8.04 1.62 -13.23
C SER A 121 6.68 0.93 -13.36
N VAL A 122 6.10 0.48 -12.24
CA VAL A 122 4.71 -0.05 -12.20
C VAL A 122 3.69 1.06 -12.48
N LEU A 123 3.81 2.22 -11.82
CA LEU A 123 2.90 3.35 -12.04
C LEU A 123 2.88 3.82 -13.50
N ARG A 124 4.03 3.82 -14.19
CA ARG A 124 4.18 4.26 -15.58
C ARG A 124 3.52 3.33 -16.61
N THR A 125 3.10 2.13 -16.23
CA THR A 125 2.46 1.20 -17.17
C THR A 125 1.06 1.64 -17.61
N GLY A 126 0.39 2.49 -16.82
CA GLY A 126 -1.03 2.85 -17.04
C GLY A 126 -2.02 1.72 -16.77
N LEU A 127 -1.55 0.56 -16.30
CA LEU A 127 -2.40 -0.62 -16.05
C LEU A 127 -3.35 -0.41 -14.88
N LEU A 128 -2.99 0.39 -13.89
CA LEU A 128 -3.90 0.72 -12.78
C LEU A 128 -5.17 1.40 -13.30
N GLN A 129 -5.01 2.46 -14.10
CA GLN A 129 -6.12 3.21 -14.68
C GLN A 129 -6.93 2.35 -15.65
N LYS A 130 -6.27 1.48 -16.44
CA LYS A 130 -6.92 0.52 -17.32
C LYS A 130 -7.91 -0.37 -16.56
N HIS A 131 -7.57 -0.77 -15.32
CA HIS A 131 -8.42 -1.59 -14.45
C HIS A 131 -9.30 -0.78 -13.51
N GLY A 132 -9.36 0.56 -13.63
CA GLY A 132 -10.20 1.42 -12.80
C GLY A 132 -9.65 1.68 -11.40
N ILE A 133 -8.39 1.31 -11.11
CA ILE A 133 -7.73 1.60 -9.85
C ILE A 133 -7.15 3.01 -9.92
N THR A 134 -7.72 3.93 -9.15
CA THR A 134 -7.32 5.35 -9.15
C THR A 134 -6.78 5.82 -7.81
N LYS A 135 -6.94 5.04 -6.73
CA LYS A 135 -6.37 5.35 -5.42
C LYS A 135 -5.15 4.48 -5.17
N VAL A 136 -4.00 5.12 -4.89
CA VAL A 136 -2.70 4.45 -4.86
C VAL A 136 -1.88 4.92 -3.68
N GLY A 137 -1.55 4.00 -2.79
CA GLY A 137 -0.55 4.20 -1.76
C GLY A 137 0.87 4.04 -2.31
N VAL A 138 1.79 4.83 -1.80
CA VAL A 138 3.23 4.69 -2.05
C VAL A 138 4.00 4.77 -0.75
N ALA A 139 5.13 4.05 -0.66
CA ALA A 139 5.94 4.04 0.55
C ALA A 139 6.61 5.39 0.83
N GLY A 140 6.53 5.83 2.10
CA GLY A 140 7.28 6.95 2.66
C GLY A 140 8.29 6.47 3.70
N HIS A 141 9.42 7.14 3.84
CA HIS A 141 10.50 6.76 4.74
C HIS A 141 10.98 7.96 5.56
N PRO A 142 10.20 8.43 6.55
CA PRO A 142 10.58 9.60 7.35
C PRO A 142 11.91 9.43 8.10
N GLU A 143 12.20 8.23 8.58
CA GLU A 143 13.45 7.88 9.27
C GLU A 143 14.55 7.39 8.31
N GLY A 144 14.37 7.56 6.99
CA GLY A 144 15.31 7.10 5.97
C GLY A 144 15.21 5.60 5.68
N SER A 145 16.21 5.07 5.00
CA SER A 145 16.33 3.65 4.65
C SER A 145 17.80 3.23 4.71
N THR A 146 18.07 2.00 5.14
CA THR A 146 19.43 1.43 5.13
C THR A 146 19.94 1.14 3.72
N ASP A 147 19.02 0.96 2.76
CA ASP A 147 19.34 0.48 1.42
C ASP A 147 19.24 1.58 0.34
N ILE A 148 18.61 2.72 0.65
CA ILE A 148 18.33 3.79 -0.30
C ILE A 148 18.72 5.12 0.34
N SER A 149 19.52 5.93 -0.36
CA SER A 149 19.89 7.27 0.13
C SER A 149 18.68 8.22 0.21
N ASP A 150 18.72 9.16 1.15
CA ASP A 150 17.64 10.14 1.36
C ASP A 150 17.33 10.96 0.10
N GLU A 151 18.37 11.32 -0.66
CA GLU A 151 18.22 12.03 -1.94
C GLU A 151 17.40 11.21 -2.95
N ARG A 152 17.67 9.91 -3.06
CA ARG A 152 16.91 9.01 -3.94
C ARG A 152 15.48 8.79 -3.45
N LEU A 153 15.27 8.66 -2.14
CA LEU A 153 13.94 8.58 -1.54
C LEU A 153 13.10 9.81 -1.88
N LYS A 154 13.68 11.00 -1.68
CA LYS A 154 13.04 12.29 -1.99
C LYS A 154 12.74 12.43 -3.48
N THR A 155 13.71 12.15 -4.34
CA THR A 155 13.53 12.23 -5.80
C THR A 155 12.42 11.28 -6.26
N ALA A 156 12.44 10.01 -5.81
CA ALA A 156 11.42 9.03 -6.16
C ALA A 156 10.01 9.46 -5.72
N LEU A 157 9.87 10.09 -4.54
CA LEU A 157 8.58 10.57 -4.07
C LEU A 157 8.05 11.75 -4.90
N LEU A 158 8.94 12.70 -5.25
CA LEU A 158 8.59 13.83 -6.12
C LEU A 158 8.18 13.36 -7.53
N GLU A 159 8.90 12.41 -8.12
CA GLU A 159 8.56 11.84 -9.43
C GLU A 159 7.20 11.14 -9.41
N LYS A 160 6.90 10.37 -8.36
CA LYS A 160 5.59 9.73 -8.19
C LYS A 160 4.46 10.75 -8.06
N ASN A 161 4.70 11.82 -7.29
CA ASN A 161 3.72 12.89 -7.14
C ASN A 161 3.41 13.60 -8.47
N GLU A 162 4.43 13.90 -9.28
CA GLU A 162 4.21 14.49 -10.60
C GLU A 162 3.48 13.51 -11.55
N LEU A 163 3.86 12.23 -11.52
CA LEU A 163 3.18 11.21 -12.32
C LEU A 163 1.71 11.06 -11.89
N ALA A 164 1.44 11.02 -10.58
CA ALA A 164 0.07 10.91 -10.07
C ALA A 164 -0.80 12.08 -10.54
N LYS A 165 -0.28 13.31 -10.55
CA LYS A 165 -0.99 14.50 -11.04
C LYS A 165 -1.30 14.40 -12.53
N THR A 166 -0.33 13.96 -13.35
CA THR A 166 -0.50 13.86 -14.81
C THR A 166 -1.45 12.73 -15.20
N GLU A 167 -1.44 11.64 -14.47
CA GLU A 167 -2.21 10.43 -14.75
C GLU A 167 -3.56 10.38 -14.00
N GLY A 168 -3.90 11.40 -13.22
CA GLY A 168 -5.16 11.49 -12.49
C GLY A 168 -5.29 10.46 -11.35
N LEU A 169 -4.17 10.03 -10.75
CA LEU A 169 -4.17 9.13 -9.61
C LEU A 169 -4.33 9.90 -8.31
N ASN A 170 -5.20 9.41 -7.44
CA ASN A 170 -5.32 9.88 -6.05
C ASN A 170 -4.26 9.18 -5.20
N MET A 171 -3.07 9.80 -5.12
CA MET A 171 -1.92 9.24 -4.42
C MET A 171 -1.88 9.66 -2.95
N TYR A 172 -1.62 8.71 -2.07
CA TYR A 172 -1.29 8.97 -0.67
C TYR A 172 0.03 8.28 -0.29
N ILE A 173 0.60 8.69 0.84
CA ILE A 173 1.84 8.13 1.36
C ILE A 173 1.51 7.25 2.55
N GLU A 174 1.98 6.02 2.53
CA GLU A 174 2.02 5.13 3.69
C GLU A 174 3.46 5.06 4.20
N THR A 175 3.68 5.57 5.41
CA THR A 175 5.04 5.61 5.95
C THR A 175 5.48 4.23 6.39
N GLN A 176 6.78 3.96 6.23
CA GLN A 176 7.41 2.87 6.93
C GLN A 176 7.24 3.09 8.45
N PHE A 177 7.31 2.01 9.19
CA PHE A 177 7.19 1.99 10.63
C PHE A 177 8.10 3.04 11.29
N CYS A 178 7.50 4.07 11.88
CA CYS A 178 8.22 5.19 12.48
C CYS A 178 7.43 5.74 13.68
N PHE A 179 8.14 6.15 14.73
CA PHE A 179 7.55 6.60 15.98
C PHE A 179 8.00 7.98 16.41
N ASP A 180 9.01 8.56 15.78
CA ASP A 180 9.46 9.89 16.11
C ASP A 180 8.62 10.93 15.37
N SER A 181 7.70 11.56 16.12
CA SER A 181 6.81 12.57 15.58
C SER A 181 7.53 13.82 15.05
N GLU A 182 8.69 14.17 15.62
CA GLU A 182 9.47 15.33 15.14
C GLU A 182 10.12 15.02 13.79
N ILE A 183 10.62 13.81 13.60
CA ILE A 183 11.16 13.37 12.30
C ILE A 183 10.05 13.41 11.24
N VAL A 184 8.88 12.84 11.53
CA VAL A 184 7.74 12.84 10.60
C VAL A 184 7.29 14.26 10.24
N LEU A 185 7.23 15.17 11.22
CA LEU A 185 6.80 16.56 10.99
C LEU A 185 7.82 17.38 10.19
N ASN A 186 9.10 17.03 10.26
CA ASN A 186 10.16 17.72 9.53
C ASN A 186 10.37 17.14 8.12
N TRP A 187 9.98 15.90 7.90
CA TRP A 187 10.07 15.20 6.63
C TRP A 187 9.02 15.66 5.64
#